data_062c3216fe9102169bbcb0adf40f46b4
#
_entry.id   062c3216fe9102169bbcb0adf40f46b4
#
_cell.length_a   1.000
_cell.length_b   1.000
_cell.length_c   1.000
_cell.angle_alpha   90.00
_cell.angle_beta   90.00
_cell.angle_gamma   90.00
#
_symmetry.space_group_name_H-M   'P 1'
#
loop_
_entity.id
_entity.type
_entity.pdbx_description
1 polymer ?
#
loop_
_entity_poly.entity_id
_entity_poly.type
_entity_poly.pdbx_seq_one_letter_code
_entity_poly.pdbx_strand_id
1 'polypeptide(L)'
;MTASSFQLERLLSGVENLILDRAKQSDQLREPDPEVVKSLGDLGLMKLLVPEEYAGHEVHPSELIDFTKRVAEIHGSTAWVAMTCNEEAELVSAYLPPDTCRHLWVDDPAIVIAGSGVPKGRAR
;
A
#
# COMPACT_ATOMS: atom_id res chain seq x y z
N MET A 1 5.47 -2.83 17.40
CA MET A 1 6.59 -1.95 16.94
C MET A 1 6.18 -1.30 15.64
N THR A 2 6.16 0.03 15.62
CA THR A 2 5.96 0.79 14.36
C THR A 2 7.22 0.69 13.49
N ALA A 3 7.05 0.63 12.17
CA ALA A 3 8.19 0.71 11.25
C ALA A 3 8.89 2.06 11.43
N SER A 4 10.22 2.05 11.58
CA SER A 4 10.99 3.29 11.59
C SER A 4 11.18 3.81 10.16
N SER A 5 11.44 5.11 10.00
CA SER A 5 11.77 5.72 8.69
C SER A 5 12.91 4.97 8.00
N PHE A 6 13.90 4.51 8.75
CA PHE A 6 14.99 3.68 8.25
C PHE A 6 14.51 2.33 7.67
N GLN A 7 13.54 1.70 8.31
CA GLN A 7 12.96 0.44 7.82
C GLN A 7 12.18 0.66 6.52
N LEU A 8 11.41 1.74 6.42
CA LEU A 8 10.67 2.08 5.20
C LEU A 8 11.60 2.39 4.03
N GLU A 9 12.67 3.14 4.25
CA GLU A 9 13.68 3.40 3.21
C GLU A 9 14.32 2.10 2.72
N ARG A 10 14.65 1.19 3.62
CA ARG A 10 15.23 -0.10 3.27
C ARG A 10 14.26 -0.96 2.45
N LEU A 11 12.99 -1.00 2.81
CA LEU A 11 11.97 -1.74 2.06
C LEU A 11 11.75 -1.13 0.68
N LEU A 12 11.65 0.20 0.61
CA LEU A 12 11.45 0.92 -0.64
C LEU A 12 12.64 0.75 -1.59
N SER A 13 13.88 0.78 -1.08
CA SER A 13 15.09 0.58 -1.90
C SER A 13 15.09 -0.77 -2.63
N GLY A 14 14.38 -1.77 -2.12
CA GLY A 14 14.22 -3.07 -2.74
C GLY A 14 13.30 -3.08 -3.97
N VAL A 15 12.51 -2.03 -4.19
CA VAL A 15 11.52 -1.95 -5.28
C VAL A 15 11.69 -0.73 -6.18
N GLU A 16 12.52 0.24 -5.81
CA GLU A 16 12.73 1.48 -6.58
C GLU A 16 13.11 1.23 -8.04
N ASN A 17 14.08 0.35 -8.27
CA ASN A 17 14.51 0.02 -9.62
C ASN A 17 13.41 -0.63 -10.45
N LEU A 18 12.61 -1.49 -9.84
CA LEU A 18 11.47 -2.12 -10.52
C LEU A 18 10.42 -1.06 -10.91
N ILE A 19 10.11 -0.13 -10.03
CA ILE A 19 9.18 0.98 -10.32
C ILE A 19 9.71 1.80 -11.51
N LEU A 20 10.99 2.15 -11.49
CA LEU A 20 11.62 2.92 -12.57
C LEU A 20 11.60 2.17 -13.90
N ASP A 21 11.97 0.90 -13.90
CA ASP A 21 12.03 0.06 -15.11
C ASP A 21 10.64 -0.16 -15.73
N ARG A 22 9.58 -0.18 -14.90
CA ARG A 22 8.19 -0.42 -15.33
C ARG A 22 7.36 0.84 -15.56
N ALA A 23 7.90 2.02 -15.22
CA ALA A 23 7.17 3.29 -15.29
C ALA A 23 6.56 3.56 -16.68
N LYS A 24 7.38 3.45 -17.73
CA LYS A 24 6.94 3.69 -19.11
C LYS A 24 5.85 2.71 -19.56
N GLN A 25 5.97 1.44 -19.20
CA GLN A 25 4.97 0.42 -19.51
C GLN A 25 3.66 0.69 -18.79
N SER A 26 3.71 1.06 -17.52
CA SER A 26 2.53 1.44 -16.72
C SER A 26 1.79 2.62 -17.35
N ASP A 27 2.52 3.65 -17.81
CA ASP A 27 1.93 4.80 -18.48
C ASP A 27 1.25 4.42 -19.80
N GLN A 28 1.86 3.54 -20.59
CA GLN A 28 1.30 3.07 -21.85
C GLN A 28 0.02 2.24 -21.64
N LEU A 29 0.00 1.39 -20.63
CA LEU A 29 -1.14 0.53 -20.28
C LEU A 29 -2.23 1.29 -19.53
N ARG A 30 -1.93 2.48 -18.96
CA ARG A 30 -2.80 3.27 -18.09
C ARG A 30 -3.26 2.50 -16.84
N GLU A 31 -2.41 1.63 -16.37
CA GLU A 31 -2.62 0.86 -15.14
C GLU A 31 -1.27 0.58 -14.47
N PRO A 32 -1.22 0.38 -13.14
CA PRO A 32 0.02 0.02 -12.49
C PRO A 32 0.50 -1.34 -12.97
N ASP A 33 1.82 -1.48 -13.15
CA ASP A 33 2.40 -2.76 -13.52
C ASP A 33 2.13 -3.81 -12.43
N PRO A 34 1.61 -5.01 -12.79
CA PRO A 34 1.26 -6.03 -11.81
C PRO A 34 2.43 -6.52 -10.95
N GLU A 35 3.66 -6.55 -11.49
CA GLU A 35 4.85 -6.92 -10.71
C GLU A 35 5.20 -5.85 -9.68
N VAL A 36 5.01 -4.56 -10.01
CA VAL A 36 5.20 -3.46 -9.06
C VAL A 36 4.19 -3.57 -7.93
N VAL A 37 2.91 -3.73 -8.24
CA VAL A 37 1.85 -3.87 -7.22
C VAL A 37 2.10 -5.08 -6.33
N LYS A 38 2.46 -6.22 -6.94
CA LYS A 38 2.80 -7.42 -6.19
C LYS A 38 3.99 -7.20 -5.26
N SER A 39 5.06 -6.60 -5.74
CA SER A 39 6.26 -6.33 -4.94
C SER A 39 6.00 -5.38 -3.78
N LEU A 40 5.20 -4.33 -4.00
CA LEU A 40 4.77 -3.42 -2.94
C LEU A 40 3.93 -4.15 -1.87
N GLY A 41 3.02 -5.03 -2.29
CA GLY A 41 2.22 -5.87 -1.40
C GLY A 41 3.09 -6.82 -0.59
N ASP A 42 3.97 -7.58 -1.24
CA ASP A 42 4.89 -8.55 -0.60
C ASP A 42 5.81 -7.89 0.45
N LEU A 43 6.23 -6.66 0.20
CA LEU A 43 7.05 -5.86 1.13
C LEU A 43 6.22 -5.19 2.25
N GLY A 44 4.90 -5.32 2.24
CA GLY A 44 4.00 -4.67 3.19
C GLY A 44 3.84 -3.17 3.00
N LEU A 45 4.28 -2.62 1.86
CA LEU A 45 4.23 -1.19 1.56
C LEU A 45 2.82 -0.70 1.17
N MET A 46 1.85 -1.60 1.11
CA MET A 46 0.43 -1.30 0.88
C MET A 46 -0.42 -1.36 2.17
N LYS A 47 0.22 -1.53 3.34
CA LYS A 47 -0.43 -1.58 4.65
C LYS A 47 0.33 -0.79 5.72
N LEU A 48 0.87 0.36 5.33
CA LEU A 48 1.70 1.19 6.21
C LEU A 48 0.92 1.73 7.41
N LEU A 49 -0.34 2.10 7.22
CA LEU A 49 -1.20 2.66 8.27
C LEU A 49 -2.03 1.60 9.01
N VAL A 50 -2.04 0.36 8.54
CA VAL A 50 -2.77 -0.73 9.19
C VAL A 50 -2.14 -1.03 10.54
N PRO A 51 -2.94 -1.23 11.62
CA PRO A 51 -2.44 -1.53 12.96
C PRO A 51 -1.53 -2.78 13.01
N GLU A 52 -0.56 -2.76 13.92
CA GLU A 52 0.35 -3.90 14.16
C GLU A 52 -0.39 -5.19 14.54
N GLU A 53 -1.50 -5.07 15.29
CA GLU A 53 -2.32 -6.22 15.67
C GLU A 53 -2.89 -6.98 14.46
N TYR A 54 -2.93 -6.36 13.27
CA TYR A 54 -3.31 -6.95 12.00
C TYR A 54 -2.13 -7.12 11.04
N ALA A 55 -0.91 -7.19 11.59
CA ALA A 55 0.33 -7.31 10.82
C ALA A 55 0.63 -6.13 9.87
N GLY A 56 0.08 -4.95 10.15
CA GLY A 56 0.45 -3.69 9.50
C GLY A 56 1.69 -3.06 10.11
N HIS A 57 2.16 -1.97 9.54
CA HIS A 57 3.32 -1.25 10.04
C HIS A 57 2.97 -0.16 11.07
N GLU A 58 1.71 0.26 11.14
CA GLU A 58 1.22 1.28 12.06
C GLU A 58 2.10 2.54 12.11
N VAL A 59 2.56 2.98 10.94
CA VAL A 59 3.41 4.16 10.84
C VAL A 59 2.59 5.44 11.10
N HIS A 60 3.28 6.50 11.52
CA HIS A 60 2.64 7.80 11.61
C HIS A 60 2.26 8.32 10.20
N PRO A 61 1.13 9.02 10.02
CA PRO A 61 0.70 9.53 8.71
C PRO A 61 1.75 10.36 7.96
N SER A 62 2.64 11.06 8.68
CA SER A 62 3.76 11.78 8.04
C SER A 62 4.73 10.85 7.31
N GLU A 63 4.91 9.62 7.77
CA GLU A 63 5.78 8.64 7.10
C GLU A 63 5.13 8.12 5.81
N LEU A 64 3.80 8.01 5.75
CA LEU A 64 3.10 7.74 4.50
C LEU A 64 3.30 8.88 3.49
N ILE A 65 3.30 10.14 3.94
CA ILE A 65 3.57 11.28 3.09
C ILE A 65 5.00 11.22 2.53
N ASP A 66 5.99 10.95 3.37
CA ASP A 66 7.39 10.83 2.95
C ASP A 66 7.60 9.65 1.99
N PHE A 67 6.98 8.51 2.26
CA PHE A 67 6.95 7.36 1.36
C PHE A 67 6.33 7.74 0.00
N THR A 68 5.18 8.39 0.01
CA THR A 68 4.46 8.80 -1.21
C THR A 68 5.31 9.77 -2.04
N LYS A 69 5.94 10.76 -1.40
CA LYS A 69 6.87 11.69 -2.07
C LYS A 69 8.01 10.94 -2.74
N ARG A 70 8.64 10.01 -2.02
CA ARG A 70 9.76 9.22 -2.53
C ARG A 70 9.37 8.39 -3.75
N VAL A 71 8.22 7.72 -3.71
CA VAL A 71 7.72 6.95 -4.87
C VAL A 71 7.36 7.89 -6.02
N ALA A 72 6.78 9.07 -5.74
CA ALA A 72 6.40 10.05 -6.76
C ALA A 72 7.61 10.64 -7.51
N GLU A 73 8.76 10.77 -6.87
CA GLU A 73 10.01 11.15 -7.51
C GLU A 73 10.47 10.15 -8.58
N ILE A 74 10.05 8.89 -8.45
CA ILE A 74 10.35 7.82 -9.42
C ILE A 74 9.23 7.72 -10.46
N HIS A 75 7.97 7.60 -10.01
CA HIS A 75 6.80 7.46 -10.87
C HIS A 75 5.51 7.90 -10.16
N GLY A 76 4.95 9.02 -10.60
CA GLY A 76 3.80 9.65 -9.95
C GLY A 76 2.54 8.78 -9.91
N SER A 77 2.26 8.03 -10.98
CA SER A 77 1.09 7.14 -11.04
C SER A 77 1.20 5.97 -10.05
N THR A 78 2.37 5.39 -9.88
CA THR A 78 2.63 4.35 -8.86
C THR A 78 2.45 4.93 -7.45
N ALA A 79 2.94 6.15 -7.21
CA ALA A 79 2.76 6.83 -5.92
C ALA A 79 1.28 7.04 -5.59
N TRP A 80 0.49 7.47 -6.58
CA TRP A 80 -0.96 7.64 -6.42
C TRP A 80 -1.64 6.32 -6.01
N VAL A 81 -1.34 5.23 -6.71
CA VAL A 81 -1.90 3.91 -6.40
C VAL A 81 -1.47 3.46 -5.00
N ALA A 82 -0.19 3.56 -4.66
CA ALA A 82 0.31 3.16 -3.35
C ALA A 82 -0.31 3.98 -2.21
N MET A 83 -0.47 5.29 -2.40
CA MET A 83 -1.11 6.18 -1.43
C MET A 83 -2.58 5.80 -1.21
N THR A 84 -3.36 5.70 -2.28
CA THR A 84 -4.80 5.39 -2.18
C THR A 84 -5.04 4.00 -1.60
N CYS A 85 -4.25 3.00 -1.95
CA CYS A 85 -4.36 1.67 -1.35
C CYS A 85 -4.06 1.67 0.16
N ASN A 86 -3.08 2.46 0.61
CA ASN A 86 -2.80 2.62 2.04
C ASN A 86 -3.94 3.32 2.79
N GLU A 87 -4.53 4.37 2.21
CA GLU A 87 -5.68 5.06 2.80
C GLU A 87 -6.91 4.14 2.91
N GLU A 88 -7.19 3.36 1.87
CA GLU A 88 -8.29 2.39 1.90
C GLU A 88 -8.03 1.27 2.91
N ALA A 89 -6.79 0.80 3.03
CA ALA A 89 -6.43 -0.21 4.02
C ALA A 89 -6.60 0.31 5.46
N GLU A 90 -6.22 1.56 5.74
CA GLU A 90 -6.48 2.21 7.02
C GLU A 90 -7.97 2.27 7.30
N LEU A 91 -8.76 2.77 6.35
CA LEU A 91 -10.21 2.90 6.49
C LEU A 91 -10.88 1.56 6.80
N VAL A 92 -10.51 0.53 6.06
CA VAL A 92 -11.00 -0.84 6.28
C VAL A 92 -10.63 -1.34 7.68
N SER A 93 -9.38 -1.11 8.13
CA SER A 93 -8.93 -1.53 9.45
C SER A 93 -9.63 -0.80 10.60
N ALA A 94 -10.10 0.43 10.36
CA ALA A 94 -10.80 1.23 11.35
C ALA A 94 -12.29 0.87 11.51
N TYR A 95 -12.91 0.37 10.44
CA TYR A 95 -14.37 0.18 10.41
C TYR A 95 -14.83 -1.28 10.37
N LEU A 96 -13.99 -2.22 9.93
CA LEU A 96 -14.36 -3.63 9.94
C LEU A 96 -14.12 -4.29 11.30
N PRO A 97 -14.87 -5.36 11.61
CA PRO A 97 -14.64 -6.13 12.84
C PRO A 97 -13.22 -6.68 12.91
N PRO A 98 -12.62 -6.78 14.12
CA PRO A 98 -11.26 -7.28 14.31
C PRO A 98 -10.96 -8.63 13.66
N ASP A 99 -11.91 -9.56 13.72
CA ASP A 99 -11.71 -10.89 13.12
C ASP A 99 -11.64 -10.81 11.59
N THR A 100 -12.42 -9.91 10.97
CA THR A 100 -12.35 -9.64 9.52
C THR A 100 -11.00 -9.03 9.16
N CYS A 101 -10.51 -8.06 9.95
CA CYS A 101 -9.21 -7.46 9.73
C CYS A 101 -8.08 -8.49 9.84
N ARG A 102 -8.12 -9.39 10.85
CA ARG A 102 -7.15 -10.48 10.96
C ARG A 102 -7.19 -11.40 9.75
N HIS A 103 -8.39 -11.77 9.31
CA HIS A 103 -8.54 -12.61 8.11
C HIS A 103 -7.96 -11.93 6.86
N LEU A 104 -8.12 -10.62 6.71
CA LEU A 104 -7.57 -9.89 5.56
C LEU A 104 -6.04 -9.85 5.56
N TRP A 105 -5.41 -9.41 6.66
CA TRP A 105 -3.97 -9.10 6.65
C TRP A 105 -3.07 -10.13 7.30
N VAL A 106 -3.59 -10.94 8.21
CA VAL A 106 -2.78 -12.00 8.84
C VAL A 106 -2.79 -13.25 7.96
N ASP A 107 -3.95 -13.59 7.40
CA ASP A 107 -4.07 -14.77 6.53
C ASP A 107 -3.51 -14.50 5.11
N ASP A 108 -3.61 -13.27 4.63
CA ASP A 108 -3.01 -12.83 3.36
C ASP A 108 -2.16 -11.55 3.55
N PRO A 109 -0.90 -11.69 4.00
CA PRO A 109 -0.03 -10.55 4.30
C PRO A 109 0.27 -9.62 3.11
N ALA A 110 0.10 -10.08 1.89
CA ALA A 110 0.37 -9.34 0.66
C ALA A 110 -0.89 -8.72 0.04
N ILE A 111 -2.04 -8.84 0.70
CA ILE A 111 -3.30 -8.28 0.21
C ILE A 111 -3.19 -6.78 -0.06
N VAL A 112 -3.73 -6.36 -1.18
CA VAL A 112 -3.85 -4.94 -1.57
C VAL A 112 -5.33 -4.57 -1.57
N ILE A 113 -5.69 -3.55 -0.81
CA ILE A 113 -7.04 -3.03 -0.73
C ILE A 113 -7.19 -1.84 -1.68
N ALA A 114 -8.21 -1.88 -2.51
CA ALA A 114 -8.59 -0.76 -3.35
C ALA A 114 -10.06 -0.41 -3.12
N GLY A 115 -10.39 0.85 -3.19
CA GLY A 115 -11.73 1.33 -2.90
C GLY A 115 -12.23 2.38 -3.90
N SER A 116 -13.50 2.69 -3.77
CA SER A 116 -14.15 3.76 -4.52
C SER A 116 -15.16 4.47 -3.60
N GLY A 117 -15.13 5.79 -3.59
CA GLY A 117 -16.12 6.60 -2.87
C GLY A 117 -17.54 6.57 -3.45
N VAL A 118 -17.75 5.87 -4.57
CA VAL A 118 -19.07 5.73 -5.19
C VAL A 118 -19.80 4.53 -4.59
N PRO A 119 -20.95 4.70 -3.92
CA PRO A 119 -21.63 3.64 -3.18
C PRO A 119 -22.40 2.69 -4.11
N LYS A 120 -21.68 1.85 -4.83
CA LYS A 120 -22.26 0.84 -5.74
C LYS A 120 -22.32 -0.57 -5.14
N GLY A 121 -21.62 -0.80 -4.03
CA GLY A 121 -21.58 -2.08 -3.35
C GLY A 121 -22.85 -2.36 -2.56
N ARG A 122 -23.19 -3.66 -2.41
CA ARG A 122 -24.25 -4.14 -1.49
C ARG A 122 -23.65 -5.25 -0.65
N ALA A 123 -23.69 -5.08 0.68
CA ALA A 123 -23.39 -6.17 1.60
C ALA A 123 -24.57 -7.15 1.66
N ARG A 124 -24.30 -8.45 1.69
CA ARG A 124 -25.28 -9.53 1.85
C ARG A 124 -24.90 -10.39 3.03
#